data_8ffcb774819c6ed1ba046baa9a13eb0d
#
_entry.id   8ffcb774819c6ed1ba046baa9a13eb0d
#
_cell.length_a   1.000
_cell.length_b   1.000
_cell.length_c   1.000
_cell.angle_alpha   90.00
_cell.angle_beta   90.00
_cell.angle_gamma   90.00
#
_symmetry.space_group_name_H-M   'P 1'
#
loop_
_entity.id
_entity.type
_entity.pdbx_description
1 polymer ?
#
loop_
_entity_poly.entity_id
_entity_poly.type
_entity_poly.pdbx_seq_one_letter_code
_entity_poly.pdbx_strand_id
1 'polypeptide(L)'
;PTGHTVIRWLGNAGFLINSRGTCLMVDPMLKGFDMPLLINMPIAPKDVPHLDAVLITHCDNDHYSVPTCTEMSSVCREYHSTFYMDSLMETQGLNSFGHRIGETFNVGPISIKLTPAYHTWQNEYPGYTREFKVEDYCGFLMKTPDGLIWAPGDSRFLPEFLELPAPDVIFFDFSDDSWHIGLEGAIKIANAYPKAQLLLSHWGTVDAPDMKPFNA
;
A
#
# COMPACT_ATOMS: atom_id res chain seq x y z
N PRO A 1 -8.48 21.05 -7.72
CA PRO A 1 -9.12 19.80 -8.14
C PRO A 1 -8.77 19.49 -9.58
N THR A 2 -8.38 18.24 -9.83
CA THR A 2 -8.17 17.72 -11.19
C THR A 2 -9.51 17.34 -11.82
N GLY A 3 -9.67 17.46 -13.14
CA GLY A 3 -10.87 17.03 -13.86
C GLY A 3 -10.99 15.50 -13.97
N HIS A 4 -9.95 14.76 -13.53
CA HIS A 4 -9.81 13.30 -13.58
C HIS A 4 -8.94 12.82 -12.44
N THR A 5 -8.90 11.50 -12.24
CA THR A 5 -8.03 10.86 -11.24
C THR A 5 -6.58 10.89 -11.70
N VAL A 6 -5.69 11.34 -10.84
CA VAL A 6 -4.23 11.40 -11.05
C VAL A 6 -3.55 10.52 -10.00
N ILE A 7 -2.61 9.70 -10.44
CA ILE A 7 -1.78 8.85 -9.60
C ILE A 7 -0.34 9.33 -9.68
N ARG A 8 0.35 9.41 -8.55
CA ARG A 8 1.76 9.76 -8.46
C ARG A 8 2.48 8.75 -7.57
N TRP A 9 3.56 8.19 -8.07
CA TRP A 9 4.43 7.35 -7.26
C TRP A 9 5.26 8.24 -6.31
N LEU A 10 5.37 7.82 -5.05
CA LEU A 10 6.05 8.55 -3.97
C LEU A 10 7.39 7.91 -3.57
N GLY A 11 7.76 6.81 -4.20
CA GLY A 11 8.90 5.97 -3.82
C GLY A 11 8.41 4.69 -3.13
N ASN A 12 9.20 3.63 -3.21
CA ASN A 12 8.90 2.29 -2.72
C ASN A 12 7.48 1.83 -3.09
N ALA A 13 6.66 1.43 -2.12
CA ALA A 13 5.24 1.07 -2.29
C ALA A 13 4.30 2.29 -2.25
N GLY A 14 4.83 3.51 -2.05
CA GLY A 14 4.03 4.71 -1.80
C GLY A 14 3.38 5.30 -3.04
N PHE A 15 2.07 5.59 -2.97
CA PHE A 15 1.32 6.29 -4.03
C PHE A 15 0.42 7.38 -3.47
N LEU A 16 0.36 8.51 -4.18
CA LEU A 16 -0.65 9.54 -4.00
C LEU A 16 -1.70 9.39 -5.11
N ILE A 17 -2.96 9.35 -4.72
CA ILE A 17 -4.12 9.34 -5.60
C ILE A 17 -4.92 10.61 -5.35
N ASN A 18 -5.08 11.44 -6.38
CA ASN A 18 -5.98 12.57 -6.35
C ASN A 18 -7.13 12.31 -7.33
N SER A 19 -8.27 11.93 -6.82
CA SER A 19 -9.46 11.69 -7.62
C SER A 19 -10.40 12.89 -7.53
N ARG A 20 -10.25 13.82 -8.48
CA ARG A 20 -11.09 15.01 -8.63
C ARG A 20 -11.16 15.89 -7.38
N GLY A 21 -10.08 15.89 -6.60
CA GLY A 21 -9.94 16.66 -5.36
C GLY A 21 -10.00 15.84 -4.08
N THR A 22 -10.46 14.58 -4.12
CA THR A 22 -10.30 13.64 -3.01
C THR A 22 -8.90 13.05 -3.06
N CYS A 23 -8.11 13.26 -2.02
CA CYS A 23 -6.70 12.92 -1.95
C CYS A 23 -6.45 11.77 -0.97
N LEU A 24 -5.88 10.67 -1.48
CA LEU A 24 -5.47 9.51 -0.70
C LEU A 24 -3.97 9.27 -0.86
N MET A 25 -3.32 8.73 0.18
CA MET A 25 -2.02 8.06 0.03
C MET A 25 -2.15 6.58 0.40
N VAL A 26 -1.43 5.73 -0.33
CA VAL A 26 -1.25 4.31 0.00
C VAL A 26 0.21 4.14 0.42
N ASP A 27 0.45 3.51 1.56
CA ASP A 27 1.77 3.15 2.09
C ASP A 27 2.84 4.26 1.98
N PRO A 28 2.56 5.49 2.45
CA PRO A 28 3.50 6.60 2.29
C PRO A 28 4.71 6.46 3.22
N MET A 29 5.85 6.04 2.68
CA MET A 29 7.15 6.05 3.37
C MET A 29 7.94 7.28 2.92
N LEU A 30 7.61 8.48 3.46
CA LEU A 30 8.23 9.75 3.06
C LEU A 30 9.45 10.11 3.93
N LYS A 31 9.61 9.47 5.10
CA LYS A 31 10.77 9.58 5.99
C LYS A 31 10.80 8.44 7.01
N GLY A 32 11.93 8.33 7.72
CA GLY A 32 12.06 7.44 8.88
C GLY A 32 12.28 5.97 8.53
N PHE A 33 12.61 5.66 7.29
CA PHE A 33 13.08 4.34 6.93
C PHE A 33 14.51 4.13 7.42
N ASP A 34 14.84 2.94 7.88
CA ASP A 34 16.09 2.62 8.55
C ASP A 34 17.22 2.15 7.60
N MET A 35 16.92 2.05 6.31
CA MET A 35 17.90 1.69 5.29
C MET A 35 18.24 2.90 4.38
N PRO A 36 19.44 2.92 3.76
CA PRO A 36 19.81 3.95 2.81
C PRO A 36 18.85 4.00 1.61
N LEU A 37 18.59 5.19 1.11
CA LEU A 37 17.70 5.42 -0.03
C LEU A 37 18.50 5.88 -1.26
N LEU A 38 18.13 5.35 -2.43
CA LEU A 38 18.70 5.72 -3.73
C LEU A 38 18.09 7.02 -4.27
N ILE A 39 16.93 7.44 -3.75
CA ILE A 39 16.21 8.61 -4.21
C ILE A 39 15.88 9.55 -3.05
N ASN A 40 15.70 10.82 -3.37
CA ASN A 40 15.06 11.76 -2.46
C ASN A 40 13.53 11.59 -2.55
N MET A 41 12.85 11.59 -1.41
CA MET A 41 11.38 11.54 -1.41
C MET A 41 10.82 12.80 -2.08
N PRO A 42 9.76 12.67 -2.89
CA PRO A 42 9.25 13.76 -3.73
C PRO A 42 8.61 14.90 -2.93
N ILE A 43 8.23 14.65 -1.69
CA ILE A 43 7.64 15.62 -0.77
C ILE A 43 7.99 15.24 0.67
N ALA A 44 8.22 16.23 1.53
CA ALA A 44 8.33 15.96 2.96
C ALA A 44 6.93 15.89 3.60
N PRO A 45 6.72 15.07 4.65
CA PRO A 45 5.41 14.94 5.31
C PRO A 45 4.81 16.29 5.76
N LYS A 46 5.64 17.19 6.28
CA LYS A 46 5.24 18.55 6.71
C LYS A 46 4.73 19.46 5.58
N ASP A 47 5.08 19.14 4.33
CA ASP A 47 4.71 19.94 3.16
C ASP A 47 3.47 19.39 2.45
N VAL A 48 2.89 18.28 2.95
CA VAL A 48 1.63 17.74 2.47
C VAL A 48 0.48 18.66 2.90
N PRO A 49 -0.28 19.25 1.96
CA PRO A 49 -1.24 20.29 2.32
C PRO A 49 -2.53 19.73 2.93
N HIS A 50 -2.98 18.59 2.47
CA HIS A 50 -4.23 17.93 2.88
C HIS A 50 -4.31 16.51 2.36
N LEU A 51 -4.89 15.61 3.17
CA LEU A 51 -5.28 14.26 2.78
C LEU A 51 -6.68 13.96 3.36
N ASP A 52 -7.52 13.34 2.55
CA ASP A 52 -8.79 12.80 3.01
C ASP A 52 -8.56 11.46 3.74
N ALA A 53 -7.64 10.62 3.26
CA ALA A 53 -7.23 9.41 3.97
C ALA A 53 -5.81 8.96 3.63
N VAL A 54 -5.24 8.14 4.54
CA VAL A 54 -4.08 7.29 4.30
C VAL A 54 -4.52 5.84 4.44
N LEU A 55 -4.14 5.00 3.49
CA LEU A 55 -4.39 3.56 3.47
C LEU A 55 -3.07 2.84 3.73
N ILE A 56 -3.03 1.97 4.73
CA ILE A 56 -1.83 1.19 5.09
C ILE A 56 -2.13 -0.29 4.88
N THR A 57 -1.28 -0.97 4.11
CA THR A 57 -1.47 -2.39 3.79
C THR A 57 -1.04 -3.30 4.93
N HIS A 58 0.06 -2.99 5.61
CA HIS A 58 0.60 -3.77 6.71
C HIS A 58 1.64 -2.99 7.53
N CYS A 59 2.27 -3.64 8.53
CA CYS A 59 3.05 -2.99 9.58
C CYS A 59 4.54 -2.78 9.27
N ASP A 60 5.05 -3.28 8.14
CA ASP A 60 6.46 -3.13 7.81
C ASP A 60 6.81 -1.66 7.60
N ASN A 61 8.00 -1.25 8.06
CA ASN A 61 8.35 0.17 8.20
C ASN A 61 8.56 0.90 6.86
N ASP A 62 8.67 0.16 5.77
CA ASP A 62 8.69 0.66 4.39
C ASP A 62 7.28 0.85 3.79
N HIS A 63 6.23 0.45 4.51
CA HIS A 63 4.81 0.68 4.23
C HIS A 63 4.16 1.55 5.30
N TYR A 64 4.30 1.19 6.57
CA TYR A 64 3.83 1.98 7.71
C TYR A 64 4.97 2.76 8.35
N SER A 65 5.31 3.90 7.77
CA SER A 65 6.25 4.84 8.38
C SER A 65 5.55 5.64 9.48
N VAL A 66 5.78 5.27 10.74
CA VAL A 66 5.26 6.00 11.91
C VAL A 66 5.65 7.49 11.86
N PRO A 67 6.93 7.87 11.58
CA PRO A 67 7.31 9.29 11.50
C PRO A 67 6.59 10.04 10.38
N THR A 68 6.29 9.39 9.26
CA THR A 68 5.53 10.00 8.16
C THR A 68 4.08 10.23 8.59
N CYS A 69 3.41 9.19 9.08
CA CYS A 69 2.00 9.26 9.44
C CYS A 69 1.73 10.23 10.60
N THR A 70 2.58 10.22 11.64
CA THR A 70 2.42 11.13 12.78
C THR A 70 2.64 12.60 12.41
N GLU A 71 3.59 12.90 11.52
CA GLU A 71 3.81 14.27 11.06
C GLU A 71 2.67 14.78 10.16
N MET A 72 2.01 13.89 9.39
CA MET A 72 0.85 14.22 8.56
C MET A 72 -0.47 14.24 9.34
N SER A 73 -0.51 13.84 10.61
CA SER A 73 -1.75 13.67 11.37
C SER A 73 -2.63 14.92 11.45
N SER A 74 -2.04 16.12 11.40
CA SER A 74 -2.78 17.39 11.42
C SER A 74 -3.45 17.75 10.10
N VAL A 75 -3.06 17.13 8.99
CA VAL A 75 -3.56 17.39 7.63
C VAL A 75 -4.27 16.19 7.00
N CYS A 76 -4.17 15.02 7.63
CA CYS A 76 -4.85 13.79 7.23
C CYS A 76 -6.09 13.56 8.11
N ARG A 77 -7.26 13.33 7.49
CA ARG A 77 -8.51 13.13 8.21
C ARG A 77 -8.62 11.76 8.85
N GLU A 78 -8.27 10.73 8.09
CA GLU A 78 -8.54 9.33 8.44
C GLU A 78 -7.39 8.43 8.00
N TYR A 79 -7.15 7.37 8.78
CA TYR A 79 -6.23 6.29 8.43
C TYR A 79 -7.01 4.99 8.40
N HIS A 80 -6.83 4.16 7.37
CA HIS A 80 -7.58 2.92 7.21
C HIS A 80 -6.66 1.75 6.96
N SER A 81 -6.95 0.61 7.60
CA SER A 81 -6.22 -0.63 7.42
C SER A 81 -6.99 -1.83 8.00
N THR A 82 -6.29 -2.93 8.27
CA THR A 82 -6.78 -4.06 9.06
C THR A 82 -6.94 -3.68 10.55
N PHE A 83 -7.65 -4.49 11.33
CA PHE A 83 -7.80 -4.25 12.78
C PHE A 83 -6.46 -4.27 13.53
N TYR A 84 -5.52 -5.10 13.09
CA TYR A 84 -4.20 -5.09 13.71
C TYR A 84 -3.48 -3.77 13.49
N MET A 85 -3.47 -3.29 12.27
CA MET A 85 -2.87 -2.00 11.94
C MET A 85 -3.56 -0.85 12.64
N ASP A 86 -4.89 -0.87 12.73
CA ASP A 86 -5.68 0.11 13.47
C ASP A 86 -5.21 0.20 14.92
N SER A 87 -5.05 -0.94 15.60
CA SER A 87 -4.53 -0.97 16.96
C SER A 87 -3.13 -0.35 17.11
N LEU A 88 -2.26 -0.51 16.09
CA LEU A 88 -0.94 0.13 16.09
C LEU A 88 -1.04 1.65 15.86
N MET A 89 -1.89 2.08 14.92
CA MET A 89 -2.10 3.48 14.59
C MET A 89 -2.74 4.26 15.75
N GLU A 90 -3.69 3.65 16.46
CA GLU A 90 -4.28 4.21 17.68
C GLU A 90 -3.22 4.50 18.76
N THR A 91 -2.22 3.62 18.93
CA THR A 91 -1.12 3.86 19.89
C THR A 91 -0.28 5.08 19.54
N GLN A 92 -0.31 5.54 18.29
CA GLN A 92 0.34 6.75 17.81
C GLN A 92 -0.58 7.98 17.83
N GLY A 93 -1.82 7.82 18.29
CA GLY A 93 -2.81 8.90 18.35
C GLY A 93 -3.39 9.29 16.97
N LEU A 94 -3.30 8.40 15.99
CA LEU A 94 -3.89 8.61 14.66
C LEU A 94 -5.40 8.34 14.70
N ASN A 95 -6.18 9.10 13.93
CA ASN A 95 -7.61 8.87 13.74
C ASN A 95 -7.78 7.70 12.76
N SER A 96 -7.75 6.47 13.26
CA SER A 96 -7.69 5.25 12.43
C SER A 96 -8.94 4.40 12.53
N PHE A 97 -9.13 3.54 11.53
CA PHE A 97 -10.28 2.64 11.38
C PHE A 97 -9.83 1.29 10.85
N GLY A 98 -10.14 0.23 11.60
CA GLY A 98 -9.89 -1.16 11.23
C GLY A 98 -11.03 -1.76 10.41
N HIS A 99 -10.67 -2.55 9.40
CA HIS A 99 -11.61 -3.24 8.51
C HIS A 99 -11.26 -4.72 8.36
N ARG A 100 -12.27 -5.53 8.02
CA ARG A 100 -12.07 -6.93 7.64
C ARG A 100 -11.72 -7.05 6.16
N ILE A 101 -10.98 -8.10 5.82
CA ILE A 101 -10.79 -8.49 4.41
C ILE A 101 -12.17 -8.70 3.77
N GLY A 102 -12.35 -8.10 2.60
CA GLY A 102 -13.61 -8.10 1.85
C GLY A 102 -14.60 -6.99 2.24
N GLU A 103 -14.37 -6.29 3.35
CA GLU A 103 -15.17 -5.14 3.75
C GLU A 103 -14.94 -3.95 2.81
N THR A 104 -15.98 -3.14 2.63
CA THR A 104 -15.96 -1.94 1.78
C THR A 104 -16.35 -0.73 2.59
N PHE A 105 -15.58 0.35 2.44
CA PHE A 105 -15.85 1.67 3.03
C PHE A 105 -15.68 2.76 1.96
N ASN A 106 -15.99 4.01 2.29
CA ASN A 106 -15.88 5.11 1.35
C ASN A 106 -15.06 6.26 1.92
N VAL A 107 -14.23 6.85 1.06
CA VAL A 107 -13.58 8.14 1.31
C VAL A 107 -14.04 9.10 0.22
N GLY A 108 -14.91 10.03 0.56
CA GLY A 108 -15.60 10.86 -0.42
C GLY A 108 -16.30 9.99 -1.49
N PRO A 109 -16.04 10.23 -2.79
CA PRO A 109 -16.64 9.46 -3.89
C PRO A 109 -15.90 8.13 -4.20
N ILE A 110 -14.80 7.82 -3.49
CA ILE A 110 -14.00 6.63 -3.72
C ILE A 110 -14.52 5.51 -2.84
N SER A 111 -14.93 4.39 -3.44
CA SER A 111 -15.29 3.16 -2.72
C SER A 111 -14.07 2.24 -2.64
N ILE A 112 -13.71 1.82 -1.43
CA ILE A 112 -12.47 1.09 -1.15
C ILE A 112 -12.84 -0.24 -0.49
N LYS A 113 -12.38 -1.35 -1.10
CA LYS A 113 -12.55 -2.71 -0.57
C LYS A 113 -11.19 -3.27 -0.18
N LEU A 114 -11.08 -3.86 1.03
CA LEU A 114 -9.89 -4.61 1.39
C LEU A 114 -9.84 -5.93 0.61
N THR A 115 -8.69 -6.18 -0.03
CA THR A 115 -8.39 -7.47 -0.68
C THR A 115 -7.46 -8.29 0.22
N PRO A 116 -7.48 -9.64 0.12
CA PRO A 116 -6.56 -10.45 0.89
C PRO A 116 -5.11 -10.19 0.47
N ALA A 117 -4.19 -10.38 1.43
CA ALA A 117 -2.76 -10.41 1.21
C ALA A 117 -2.12 -11.46 2.14
N TYR A 118 -0.98 -12.02 1.76
CA TYR A 118 -0.29 -13.03 2.55
C TYR A 118 1.20 -12.73 2.62
N HIS A 119 1.63 -12.09 3.71
CA HIS A 119 3.01 -11.61 3.89
C HIS A 119 3.52 -11.85 5.32
N THR A 120 3.26 -13.02 5.91
CA THR A 120 3.59 -13.36 7.31
C THR A 120 5.05 -13.78 7.51
N TRP A 121 6.00 -13.11 6.86
CA TRP A 121 7.44 -13.42 6.93
C TRP A 121 8.00 -13.34 8.35
N GLN A 122 7.44 -12.47 9.18
CA GLN A 122 7.85 -12.27 10.57
C GLN A 122 7.76 -13.56 11.40
N ASN A 123 6.84 -14.48 11.05
CA ASN A 123 6.69 -15.75 11.76
C ASN A 123 7.89 -16.71 11.57
N GLU A 124 8.71 -16.47 10.56
CA GLU A 124 9.92 -17.27 10.30
C GLU A 124 11.16 -16.71 11.02
N TYR A 125 11.04 -15.55 11.69
CA TYR A 125 12.14 -14.89 12.37
C TYR A 125 11.95 -14.87 13.91
N PRO A 126 12.96 -15.28 14.69
CA PRO A 126 12.83 -15.43 16.15
C PRO A 126 12.73 -14.10 16.91
N GLY A 127 12.87 -12.95 16.23
CA GLY A 127 12.78 -11.62 16.86
C GLY A 127 11.35 -11.16 17.17
N TYR A 128 10.35 -11.81 16.59
CA TYR A 128 8.95 -11.46 16.80
C TYR A 128 8.30 -12.36 17.84
N THR A 129 7.59 -11.76 18.80
CA THR A 129 6.96 -12.48 19.93
C THR A 129 5.47 -12.77 19.71
N ARG A 130 4.87 -12.17 18.69
CA ARG A 130 3.48 -12.48 18.30
C ARG A 130 3.45 -13.37 17.07
N GLU A 131 2.39 -14.15 16.92
CA GLU A 131 2.03 -14.79 15.66
C GLU A 131 1.32 -13.79 14.76
N PHE A 132 1.86 -13.55 13.57
CA PHE A 132 1.23 -12.74 12.53
C PHE A 132 0.28 -13.60 11.71
N LYS A 133 -0.91 -13.06 11.43
CA LYS A 133 -1.99 -13.76 10.73
C LYS A 133 -2.23 -13.13 9.37
N VAL A 134 -2.87 -13.88 8.47
CA VAL A 134 -3.20 -13.39 7.12
C VAL A 134 -4.09 -12.14 7.18
N GLU A 135 -5.01 -12.07 8.14
CA GLU A 135 -5.87 -10.90 8.35
C GLU A 135 -5.17 -9.64 8.89
N ASP A 136 -3.88 -9.73 9.24
CA ASP A 136 -3.07 -8.56 9.62
C ASP A 136 -2.57 -7.77 8.40
N TYR A 137 -2.71 -8.34 7.20
CA TYR A 137 -2.26 -7.81 5.91
C TYR A 137 -3.44 -7.59 4.97
N CYS A 138 -3.37 -6.58 4.12
CA CYS A 138 -4.39 -6.37 3.10
C CYS A 138 -3.80 -5.66 1.87
N GLY A 139 -4.54 -5.77 0.77
CA GLY A 139 -4.47 -4.82 -0.33
C GLY A 139 -5.74 -3.98 -0.38
N PHE A 140 -5.80 -3.05 -1.33
CA PHE A 140 -6.94 -2.15 -1.52
C PHE A 140 -7.40 -2.15 -2.98
N LEU A 141 -8.68 -2.41 -3.20
CA LEU A 141 -9.34 -2.23 -4.50
C LEU A 141 -10.18 -0.95 -4.41
N MET A 142 -9.77 0.08 -5.13
CA MET A 142 -10.31 1.45 -5.04
C MET A 142 -11.07 1.80 -6.31
N LYS A 143 -12.39 1.92 -6.19
CA LYS A 143 -13.25 2.36 -7.29
C LYS A 143 -13.40 3.88 -7.24
N THR A 144 -12.77 4.56 -8.19
CA THR A 144 -12.88 6.00 -8.41
C THR A 144 -13.92 6.31 -9.47
N PRO A 145 -14.34 7.57 -9.65
CA PRO A 145 -15.17 7.98 -10.78
C PRO A 145 -14.57 7.73 -12.18
N ASP A 146 -13.25 7.53 -12.25
CA ASP A 146 -12.52 7.41 -13.52
C ASP A 146 -11.98 6.00 -13.80
N GLY A 147 -12.10 5.07 -12.86
CA GLY A 147 -11.64 3.71 -13.03
C GLY A 147 -11.35 3.00 -11.71
N LEU A 148 -10.92 1.75 -11.83
CA LEU A 148 -10.63 0.85 -10.75
C LEU A 148 -9.11 0.70 -10.56
N ILE A 149 -8.63 0.99 -9.36
CA ILE A 149 -7.21 0.88 -8.98
C ILE A 149 -7.07 -0.25 -7.99
N TRP A 150 -6.10 -1.13 -8.18
CA TRP A 150 -5.76 -2.16 -7.23
C TRP A 150 -4.33 -1.97 -6.71
N ALA A 151 -4.21 -1.89 -5.39
CA ALA A 151 -2.97 -1.91 -4.63
C ALA A 151 -2.93 -3.24 -3.85
N PRO A 152 -2.26 -4.28 -4.32
CA PRO A 152 -2.23 -5.59 -3.65
C PRO A 152 -1.56 -5.55 -2.27
N GLY A 153 -0.68 -4.59 -2.01
CA GLY A 153 0.26 -4.64 -0.90
C GLY A 153 1.32 -5.72 -1.14
N ASP A 154 2.17 -5.94 -0.14
CA ASP A 154 3.10 -7.05 -0.18
C ASP A 154 2.37 -8.36 0.08
N SER A 155 2.56 -9.32 -0.78
CA SER A 155 1.87 -10.60 -0.73
C SER A 155 2.55 -11.66 -1.58
N ARG A 156 2.52 -12.88 -1.12
CA ARG A 156 2.66 -14.04 -2.02
C ARG A 156 1.51 -14.03 -3.03
N PHE A 157 1.73 -14.66 -4.18
CA PHE A 157 0.65 -14.84 -5.14
C PHE A 157 -0.50 -15.64 -4.52
N LEU A 158 -1.71 -15.10 -4.60
CA LEU A 158 -2.95 -15.74 -4.18
C LEU A 158 -3.83 -16.00 -5.41
N PRO A 159 -4.47 -17.21 -5.55
CA PRO A 159 -5.38 -17.48 -6.67
C PRO A 159 -6.51 -16.46 -6.79
N GLU A 160 -6.99 -15.93 -5.68
CA GLU A 160 -8.04 -14.91 -5.59
C GLU A 160 -7.70 -13.61 -6.32
N PHE A 161 -6.41 -13.35 -6.54
CA PHE A 161 -5.94 -12.20 -7.33
C PHE A 161 -6.40 -12.23 -8.78
N LEU A 162 -6.71 -13.41 -9.31
CA LEU A 162 -7.21 -13.59 -10.67
C LEU A 162 -8.74 -13.46 -10.78
N GLU A 163 -9.44 -13.34 -9.65
CA GLU A 163 -10.90 -13.29 -9.58
C GLU A 163 -11.45 -11.89 -9.27
N LEU A 164 -10.57 -10.90 -9.15
CA LEU A 164 -10.99 -9.52 -8.88
C LEU A 164 -11.72 -8.93 -10.10
N PRO A 165 -12.64 -7.97 -9.88
CA PRO A 165 -13.09 -7.11 -10.97
C PRO A 165 -11.89 -6.50 -11.68
N ALA A 166 -11.86 -6.56 -13.01
CA ALA A 166 -10.70 -6.16 -13.79
C ALA A 166 -10.26 -4.72 -13.46
N PRO A 167 -9.07 -4.52 -12.86
CA PRO A 167 -8.55 -3.19 -12.58
C PRO A 167 -8.16 -2.46 -13.86
N ASP A 168 -8.26 -1.13 -13.85
CA ASP A 168 -7.67 -0.28 -14.88
C ASP A 168 -6.19 0.00 -14.59
N VAL A 169 -5.82 0.04 -13.30
CA VAL A 169 -4.44 0.27 -12.83
C VAL A 169 -4.12 -0.70 -11.70
N ILE A 170 -2.93 -1.27 -11.71
CA ILE A 170 -2.39 -2.11 -10.64
C ILE A 170 -1.08 -1.49 -10.14
N PHE A 171 -0.93 -1.27 -8.84
CA PHE A 171 0.35 -0.97 -8.20
C PHE A 171 1.07 -2.30 -8.05
N PHE A 172 2.14 -2.48 -8.79
CA PHE A 172 2.61 -3.81 -9.14
C PHE A 172 4.00 -4.06 -8.58
N ASP A 173 4.05 -4.79 -7.47
CA ASP A 173 5.26 -5.42 -6.98
C ASP A 173 5.38 -6.85 -7.54
N PHE A 174 6.58 -7.23 -7.95
CA PHE A 174 6.88 -8.60 -8.39
C PHE A 174 8.24 -9.09 -7.93
N SER A 175 8.70 -8.58 -6.80
CA SER A 175 9.95 -9.00 -6.18
C SER A 175 10.08 -10.52 -6.15
N ASP A 176 11.24 -11.04 -6.58
CA ASP A 176 11.45 -12.46 -6.83
C ASP A 176 11.97 -13.18 -5.57
N ASP A 177 11.13 -13.18 -4.55
CA ASP A 177 11.37 -13.93 -3.32
C ASP A 177 10.11 -14.70 -2.88
N SER A 178 10.21 -15.43 -1.76
CA SER A 178 9.13 -16.30 -1.26
C SER A 178 7.98 -15.57 -0.58
N TRP A 179 8.10 -14.25 -0.37
CA TRP A 179 7.15 -13.43 0.40
C TRP A 179 6.34 -12.48 -0.47
N HIS A 180 6.76 -12.30 -1.72
CA HIS A 180 6.13 -11.44 -2.72
C HIS A 180 5.50 -12.26 -3.86
N ILE A 181 4.83 -11.57 -4.76
CA ILE A 181 4.11 -12.18 -5.90
C ILE A 181 5.05 -13.01 -6.78
N GLY A 182 6.30 -12.58 -6.93
CA GLY A 182 7.30 -13.19 -7.80
C GLY A 182 6.96 -13.08 -9.28
N LEU A 183 7.92 -13.34 -10.15
CA LEU A 183 7.77 -13.17 -11.59
C LEU A 183 6.66 -14.07 -12.18
N GLU A 184 6.54 -15.31 -11.71
CA GLU A 184 5.50 -16.23 -12.21
C GLU A 184 4.09 -15.73 -11.86
N GLY A 185 3.88 -15.29 -10.63
CA GLY A 185 2.62 -14.70 -10.18
C GLY A 185 2.30 -13.40 -10.92
N ALA A 186 3.31 -12.57 -11.13
CA ALA A 186 3.22 -11.33 -11.90
C ALA A 186 2.73 -11.59 -13.34
N ILE A 187 3.29 -12.58 -14.02
CA ILE A 187 2.85 -12.98 -15.37
C ILE A 187 1.39 -13.46 -15.37
N LYS A 188 0.98 -14.24 -14.36
CA LYS A 188 -0.41 -14.69 -14.22
C LYS A 188 -1.38 -13.52 -14.08
N ILE A 189 -1.06 -12.55 -13.23
CA ILE A 189 -1.88 -11.34 -13.03
C ILE A 189 -1.94 -10.50 -14.31
N ALA A 190 -0.80 -10.24 -14.94
CA ALA A 190 -0.75 -9.48 -16.18
C ALA A 190 -1.59 -10.12 -17.30
N ASN A 191 -1.57 -11.45 -17.40
CA ASN A 191 -2.39 -12.19 -18.36
C ASN A 191 -3.89 -12.17 -18.01
N ALA A 192 -4.24 -12.18 -16.71
CA ALA A 192 -5.63 -12.08 -16.26
C ALA A 192 -6.22 -10.69 -16.54
N TYR A 193 -5.39 -9.65 -16.47
CA TYR A 193 -5.79 -8.25 -16.64
C TYR A 193 -5.02 -7.53 -17.76
N PRO A 194 -5.14 -7.99 -19.03
CA PRO A 194 -4.29 -7.53 -20.12
C PRO A 194 -4.52 -6.07 -20.55
N LYS A 195 -5.55 -5.42 -20.00
CA LYS A 195 -5.85 -4.00 -20.25
C LYS A 195 -5.42 -3.10 -19.11
N ALA A 196 -5.04 -3.67 -17.97
CA ALA A 196 -4.58 -2.89 -16.82
C ALA A 196 -3.24 -2.23 -17.10
N GLN A 197 -3.09 -1.00 -16.65
CA GLN A 197 -1.79 -0.35 -16.57
C GLN A 197 -1.06 -0.85 -15.33
N LEU A 198 0.14 -1.38 -15.50
CA LEU A 198 0.99 -1.86 -14.42
C LEU A 198 1.95 -0.73 -14.03
N LEU A 199 1.78 -0.19 -12.83
CA LEU A 199 2.70 0.78 -12.23
C LEU A 199 3.64 0.02 -11.31
N LEU A 200 4.87 -0.19 -11.76
CA LEU A 200 5.90 -0.90 -10.99
C LEU A 200 6.23 -0.12 -9.73
N SER A 201 6.26 -0.80 -8.61
CA SER A 201 6.53 -0.26 -7.28
C SER A 201 7.44 -1.20 -6.49
N HIS A 202 7.79 -0.80 -5.27
CA HIS A 202 8.63 -1.59 -4.38
C HIS A 202 10.04 -1.86 -4.92
N TRP A 203 10.52 -1.03 -5.85
CA TRP A 203 11.77 -1.22 -6.57
C TRP A 203 12.49 0.13 -6.77
N GLY A 204 13.84 0.08 -6.77
CA GLY A 204 14.66 1.23 -7.17
C GLY A 204 14.66 2.41 -6.16
N THR A 205 14.18 2.20 -4.94
CA THR A 205 14.11 3.22 -3.88
C THR A 205 15.14 2.99 -2.79
N VAL A 206 15.36 1.73 -2.41
CA VAL A 206 16.21 1.34 -1.29
C VAL A 206 17.57 0.88 -1.80
N ASP A 207 18.66 1.36 -1.18
CA ASP A 207 20.02 0.90 -1.47
C ASP A 207 20.30 -0.40 -0.69
N ALA A 208 19.81 -1.50 -1.22
CA ALA A 208 19.95 -2.84 -0.65
C ALA A 208 20.19 -3.88 -1.76
N PRO A 209 21.35 -3.86 -2.44
CA PRO A 209 21.61 -4.67 -3.63
C PRO A 209 21.54 -6.19 -3.37
N ASP A 210 21.73 -6.62 -2.13
CA ASP A 210 21.67 -8.03 -1.74
C ASP A 210 20.29 -8.48 -1.26
N MET A 211 19.31 -7.58 -1.20
CA MET A 211 17.95 -7.87 -0.74
C MET A 211 16.97 -7.90 -1.92
N LYS A 212 16.52 -9.10 -2.29
CA LYS A 212 15.57 -9.31 -3.39
C LYS A 212 14.27 -8.48 -3.31
N PRO A 213 13.66 -8.27 -2.11
CA PRO A 213 12.46 -7.46 -2.01
C PRO A 213 12.55 -6.05 -2.62
N PHE A 214 13.75 -5.46 -2.67
CA PHE A 214 13.98 -4.11 -3.17
C PHE A 214 14.67 -4.05 -4.54
N ASN A 215 15.00 -5.21 -5.12
CA ASN A 215 15.83 -5.32 -6.34
C ASN A 215 15.24 -6.35 -7.33
N ALA A 216 13.96 -6.26 -7.63
CA ALA A 216 13.28 -7.12 -8.60
C ALA A 216 13.74 -6.88 -10.04
#